data_551b7ffd9e3938bc56b10b4b45e48f7f
#
_entry.id   551b7ffd9e3938bc56b10b4b45e48f7f
#
_cell.length_a   1.000
_cell.length_b   1.000
_cell.length_c   1.000
_cell.angle_alpha   90.00
_cell.angle_beta   90.00
_cell.angle_gamma   90.00
#
_symmetry.space_group_name_H-M   'P 1'
#
loop_
_entity.id
_entity.type
_entity.pdbx_description
1 polymer ?
#
loop_
_entity_poly.entity_id
_entity_poly.type
_entity_poly.pdbx_seq_one_letter_code
_entity_poly.pdbx_strand_id
1 'polypeptide(L)'
;MRTYLDHAATSPVRPEVAQQVAEDLTSGLGCWANPSAQHTAGRRLGALLAEARARLASTLGVDAHEVLLTSGGTEADALVVSGRARAVPGGRLVVSPIEHPAVLDSARTAAAELGAELSLLEVDGAGRVELDSVARAAAPAADTGHSPVSLVSVMTANNETGVVQDMAALVTRVREASGAGHPEEAGYVPVHSDAVAALGKVPVDFHGWGLDAMSLTGHKLGAPVGVGALVLRRDLALTPATGGGRQERGIRSGTQDVVAARALALAVELAVTEQQEQEARLAVLRRRILEGAGALPGVHATLPEDADHVASTAHLWFEEADAEALLMDLDLAGIDASAGSACHAGVAQPSHVLLAMGFQEGPARSTLRCSLGRETSPDDVERLLTALPAALEGARRAWKVTHKAARTRI
;
A
#
# COMPACT_ATOMS: atom_id res chain seq x y z
N MET A 1 -21.64 -5.39 19.77
CA MET A 1 -20.55 -4.53 19.25
C MET A 1 -19.94 -5.29 18.08
N ARG A 2 -19.69 -4.64 16.92
CA ARG A 2 -19.00 -5.32 15.79
C ARG A 2 -17.51 -5.44 16.06
N THR A 3 -16.91 -6.50 15.54
CA THR A 3 -15.48 -6.75 15.58
C THR A 3 -14.88 -6.31 14.24
N TYR A 4 -14.06 -5.26 14.23
CA TYR A 4 -13.46 -4.71 13.02
C TYR A 4 -12.04 -5.26 12.80
N LEU A 5 -11.88 -6.07 11.76
CA LEU A 5 -10.63 -6.73 11.37
C LEU A 5 -10.25 -6.43 9.91
N ASP A 6 -10.58 -5.22 9.42
CA ASP A 6 -10.26 -4.78 8.05
C ASP A 6 -9.47 -3.45 8.00
N HIS A 7 -8.53 -3.30 8.92
CA HIS A 7 -7.66 -2.12 9.02
C HIS A 7 -6.73 -1.92 7.80
N ALA A 8 -6.48 -2.97 7.01
CA ALA A 8 -5.72 -2.85 5.77
C ALA A 8 -6.53 -2.18 4.64
N ALA A 9 -7.86 -2.19 4.69
CA ALA A 9 -8.71 -1.41 3.80
C ALA A 9 -8.75 0.05 4.23
N THR A 10 -9.11 0.32 5.48
CA THR A 10 -9.09 1.65 6.10
C THR A 10 -9.05 1.50 7.61
N SER A 11 -8.49 2.49 8.33
CA SER A 11 -8.49 2.51 9.79
C SER A 11 -9.37 3.63 10.34
N PRO A 12 -10.03 3.45 11.49
CA PRO A 12 -10.75 4.52 12.17
C PRO A 12 -9.86 5.73 12.40
N VAL A 13 -10.44 6.93 12.26
CA VAL A 13 -9.71 8.17 12.54
C VAL A 13 -9.29 8.19 14.00
N ARG A 14 -8.04 8.57 14.25
CA ARG A 14 -7.51 8.71 15.61
C ARG A 14 -8.26 9.80 16.36
N PRO A 15 -8.59 9.63 17.65
CA PRO A 15 -9.28 10.67 18.43
C PRO A 15 -8.53 12.01 18.43
N GLU A 16 -7.21 11.99 18.55
CA GLU A 16 -6.35 13.18 18.54
C GLU A 16 -6.42 13.91 17.18
N VAL A 17 -6.46 13.16 16.11
CA VAL A 17 -6.60 13.70 14.75
C VAL A 17 -8.00 14.25 14.54
N ALA A 18 -9.04 13.54 14.98
CA ALA A 18 -10.43 14.00 14.88
C ALA A 18 -10.64 15.30 15.66
N GLN A 19 -10.06 15.39 16.88
CA GLN A 19 -10.10 16.62 17.68
C GLN A 19 -9.41 17.78 16.97
N GLN A 20 -8.19 17.58 16.47
CA GLN A 20 -7.46 18.62 15.73
C GLN A 20 -8.24 19.10 14.50
N VAL A 21 -8.82 18.17 13.71
CA VAL A 21 -9.63 18.53 12.54
C VAL A 21 -10.85 19.35 12.95
N ALA A 22 -11.56 18.96 14.02
CA ALA A 22 -12.71 19.70 14.54
C ALA A 22 -12.32 21.10 15.01
N GLU A 23 -11.21 21.25 15.72
CA GLU A 23 -10.68 22.55 16.17
C GLU A 23 -10.28 23.42 14.96
N ASP A 24 -9.55 22.86 13.99
CA ASP A 24 -9.13 23.58 12.79
C ASP A 24 -10.34 24.08 11.97
N LEU A 25 -11.38 23.29 11.83
CA LEU A 25 -12.60 23.66 11.12
C LEU A 25 -13.44 24.68 11.89
N THR A 26 -13.60 24.55 13.20
CA THR A 26 -14.41 25.44 14.02
C THR A 26 -13.75 26.79 14.27
N SER A 27 -12.43 26.80 14.47
CA SER A 27 -11.65 28.03 14.61
C SER A 27 -11.38 28.72 13.26
N GLY A 28 -11.63 28.01 12.12
CA GLY A 28 -11.28 28.48 10.79
C GLY A 28 -9.77 28.66 10.63
N LEU A 29 -8.95 27.90 11.39
CA LEU A 29 -7.48 28.10 11.48
C LEU A 29 -7.12 29.54 11.89
N GLY A 30 -8.09 30.26 12.49
CA GLY A 30 -8.03 31.69 12.83
C GLY A 30 -8.22 32.63 11.65
N CYS A 31 -8.34 32.15 10.42
CA CYS A 31 -8.70 32.91 9.22
C CYS A 31 -8.89 31.96 8.02
N TRP A 32 -9.88 32.26 7.17
CA TRP A 32 -10.04 31.54 5.91
C TRP A 32 -9.30 32.27 4.78
N ALA A 33 -8.44 31.55 4.06
CA ALA A 33 -7.72 32.08 2.91
C ALA A 33 -7.15 30.97 2.04
N ASN A 34 -6.73 31.33 0.84
CA ASN A 34 -5.85 30.46 0.03
C ASN A 34 -4.42 30.54 0.61
N PRO A 35 -3.74 29.40 0.91
CA PRO A 35 -2.38 29.40 1.44
C PRO A 35 -1.34 30.02 0.49
N SER A 36 -1.65 30.19 -0.80
CA SER A 36 -0.80 30.84 -1.78
C SER A 36 -1.03 32.37 -1.86
N ALA A 37 -2.02 32.94 -1.14
CA ALA A 37 -2.33 34.33 -1.20
C ALA A 37 -1.29 35.21 -0.43
N GLN A 38 -0.98 36.39 -0.99
CA GLN A 38 0.07 37.29 -0.43
C GLN A 38 -0.39 38.14 0.77
N HIS A 39 -1.69 38.23 1.04
CA HIS A 39 -2.21 38.97 2.19
C HIS A 39 -2.00 38.18 3.50
N THR A 40 -2.18 38.85 4.64
CA THR A 40 -1.85 38.32 5.98
C THR A 40 -2.50 36.97 6.26
N ALA A 41 -3.78 36.80 5.94
CA ALA A 41 -4.49 35.53 6.14
C ALA A 41 -3.88 34.40 5.28
N GLY A 42 -3.56 34.66 4.01
CA GLY A 42 -2.89 33.70 3.15
C GLY A 42 -1.52 33.26 3.65
N ARG A 43 -0.69 34.27 4.06
CA ARG A 43 0.63 33.95 4.64
C ARG A 43 0.52 33.09 5.91
N ARG A 44 -0.50 33.32 6.75
CA ARG A 44 -0.75 32.52 7.95
C ARG A 44 -1.08 31.07 7.58
N LEU A 45 -1.99 30.83 6.63
CA LEU A 45 -2.31 29.48 6.19
C LEU A 45 -1.13 28.81 5.46
N GLY A 46 -0.37 29.58 4.69
CA GLY A 46 0.89 29.09 4.09
C GLY A 46 1.91 28.63 5.12
N ALA A 47 2.01 29.36 6.25
CA ALA A 47 2.88 28.95 7.37
C ALA A 47 2.41 27.65 8.03
N LEU A 48 1.10 27.49 8.28
CA LEU A 48 0.54 26.24 8.84
C LEU A 48 0.74 25.05 7.88
N LEU A 49 0.61 25.28 6.57
CA LEU A 49 0.90 24.25 5.57
C LEU A 49 2.38 23.85 5.56
N ALA A 50 3.28 24.84 5.65
CA ALA A 50 4.72 24.60 5.72
C ALA A 50 5.10 23.86 7.02
N GLU A 51 4.48 24.19 8.15
CA GLU A 51 4.66 23.48 9.41
C GLU A 51 4.21 22.01 9.32
N ALA A 52 3.02 21.75 8.77
CA ALA A 52 2.53 20.40 8.55
C ALA A 52 3.49 19.57 7.67
N ARG A 53 3.99 20.17 6.59
CA ARG A 53 4.97 19.54 5.70
C ARG A 53 6.30 19.27 6.40
N ALA A 54 6.80 20.23 7.20
CA ALA A 54 8.04 20.06 7.96
C ALA A 54 7.91 18.96 9.03
N ARG A 55 6.74 18.84 9.68
CA ARG A 55 6.44 17.77 10.63
C ARG A 55 6.43 16.40 9.97
N LEU A 56 5.75 16.26 8.80
CA LEU A 56 5.80 15.05 7.99
C LEU A 56 7.24 14.69 7.63
N ALA A 57 7.99 15.63 7.10
CA ALA A 57 9.37 15.43 6.68
C ALA A 57 10.26 14.96 7.83
N SER A 58 10.16 15.64 8.99
CA SER A 58 10.90 15.26 10.20
C SER A 58 10.58 13.83 10.66
N THR A 59 9.30 13.45 10.64
CA THR A 59 8.87 12.09 11.03
C THR A 59 9.37 11.02 10.06
N LEU A 60 9.43 11.34 8.77
CA LEU A 60 9.86 10.42 7.72
C LEU A 60 11.38 10.43 7.47
N GLY A 61 12.14 11.30 8.16
CA GLY A 61 13.58 11.44 7.96
C GLY A 61 13.97 12.02 6.59
N VAL A 62 13.13 12.90 6.01
CA VAL A 62 13.32 13.47 4.69
C VAL A 62 13.29 15.00 4.71
N ASP A 63 13.63 15.66 3.60
CA ASP A 63 13.49 17.11 3.47
C ASP A 63 12.03 17.52 3.24
N ALA A 64 11.60 18.62 3.85
CA ALA A 64 10.26 19.17 3.63
C ALA A 64 9.96 19.45 2.14
N HIS A 65 10.99 19.75 1.35
CA HIS A 65 10.86 19.95 -0.08
C HIS A 65 10.58 18.66 -0.87
N GLU A 66 10.89 17.49 -0.31
CA GLU A 66 10.63 16.20 -0.92
C GLU A 66 9.20 15.72 -0.70
N VAL A 67 8.48 16.28 0.28
CA VAL A 67 7.10 15.91 0.58
C VAL A 67 6.13 16.67 -0.32
N LEU A 68 5.38 15.96 -1.15
CA LEU A 68 4.27 16.48 -1.97
C LEU A 68 2.96 15.96 -1.42
N LEU A 69 1.99 16.83 -1.18
CA LEU A 69 0.67 16.45 -0.71
C LEU A 69 -0.20 15.95 -1.86
N THR A 70 -0.88 14.83 -1.63
CA THR A 70 -1.79 14.19 -2.58
C THR A 70 -3.15 13.91 -1.92
N SER A 71 -4.11 13.41 -2.69
CA SER A 71 -5.40 12.97 -2.15
C SER A 71 -5.35 11.56 -1.53
N GLY A 72 -4.25 10.84 -1.65
CA GLY A 72 -4.06 9.50 -1.13
C GLY A 72 -2.95 8.73 -1.84
N GLY A 73 -2.76 7.46 -1.48
CA GLY A 73 -1.75 6.59 -2.07
C GLY A 73 -1.95 6.39 -3.57
N THR A 74 -3.18 6.16 -4.01
CA THR A 74 -3.50 5.96 -5.44
C THR A 74 -3.08 7.14 -6.31
N GLU A 75 -3.28 8.39 -5.87
CA GLU A 75 -2.80 9.56 -6.59
C GLU A 75 -1.27 9.62 -6.57
N ALA A 76 -0.64 9.34 -5.42
CA ALA A 76 0.81 9.35 -5.28
C ALA A 76 1.48 8.33 -6.22
N ASP A 77 0.98 7.09 -6.28
CA ASP A 77 1.46 6.04 -7.17
C ASP A 77 1.28 6.41 -8.64
N ALA A 78 0.09 6.89 -9.01
CA ALA A 78 -0.20 7.30 -10.38
C ALA A 78 0.68 8.47 -10.84
N LEU A 79 0.97 9.44 -9.96
CA LEU A 79 1.87 10.55 -10.26
C LEU A 79 3.29 10.08 -10.57
N VAL A 80 3.81 9.12 -9.82
CA VAL A 80 5.16 8.58 -10.07
C VAL A 80 5.17 7.74 -11.35
N VAL A 81 4.32 6.72 -11.44
CA VAL A 81 4.34 5.75 -12.54
C VAL A 81 4.07 6.45 -13.88
N SER A 82 2.96 7.18 -13.98
CA SER A 82 2.61 7.90 -15.21
C SER A 82 3.52 9.09 -15.47
N GLY A 83 4.00 9.76 -14.40
CA GLY A 83 4.93 10.88 -14.51
C GLY A 83 6.29 10.47 -15.06
N ARG A 84 6.79 9.31 -14.66
CA ARG A 84 8.03 8.72 -15.22
C ARG A 84 7.86 8.24 -16.66
N ALA A 85 6.74 7.59 -16.97
CA ALA A 85 6.45 7.18 -18.36
C ALA A 85 6.41 8.38 -19.31
N ARG A 86 5.86 9.53 -18.87
CA ARG A 86 5.86 10.77 -19.65
C ARG A 86 7.23 11.46 -19.72
N ALA A 87 8.03 11.37 -18.65
CA ALA A 87 9.37 11.97 -18.59
C ALA A 87 10.38 11.20 -19.47
N VAL A 88 10.16 9.90 -19.70
CA VAL A 88 11.02 9.03 -20.53
C VAL A 88 10.13 8.30 -21.55
N PRO A 89 9.72 8.97 -22.63
CA PRO A 89 8.88 8.36 -23.68
C PRO A 89 9.52 7.08 -24.26
N GLY A 90 8.71 6.01 -24.34
CA GLY A 90 9.20 4.69 -24.78
C GLY A 90 10.08 3.97 -23.77
N GLY A 91 10.25 4.53 -22.57
CA GLY A 91 10.98 3.87 -21.49
C GLY A 91 10.22 2.70 -20.88
N ARG A 92 10.92 1.84 -20.14
CA ARG A 92 10.38 0.64 -19.54
C ARG A 92 10.03 0.87 -18.06
N LEU A 93 8.81 0.52 -17.69
CA LEU A 93 8.34 0.40 -16.31
C LEU A 93 8.55 -1.04 -15.84
N VAL A 94 9.32 -1.23 -14.80
CA VAL A 94 9.57 -2.52 -14.16
C VAL A 94 8.81 -2.54 -12.83
N VAL A 95 7.87 -3.45 -12.67
CA VAL A 95 6.90 -3.41 -11.57
C VAL A 95 6.81 -4.78 -10.92
N SER A 96 6.69 -4.83 -9.60
CA SER A 96 6.40 -6.09 -8.91
C SER A 96 5.00 -6.62 -9.30
N PRO A 97 4.82 -7.91 -9.53
CA PRO A 97 3.51 -8.49 -9.88
C PRO A 97 2.53 -8.47 -8.69
N ILE A 98 3.00 -8.24 -7.49
CA ILE A 98 2.19 -8.19 -6.25
C ILE A 98 1.84 -6.77 -5.82
N GLU A 99 2.06 -5.77 -6.66
CA GLU A 99 1.71 -4.38 -6.37
C GLU A 99 0.20 -4.18 -6.16
N HIS A 100 -0.13 -3.08 -5.44
CA HIS A 100 -1.50 -2.60 -5.41
C HIS A 100 -1.99 -2.21 -6.82
N PRO A 101 -3.30 -2.37 -7.15
CA PRO A 101 -3.85 -1.95 -8.44
C PRO A 101 -3.51 -0.51 -8.83
N ALA A 102 -3.33 0.41 -7.87
CA ALA A 102 -2.92 1.79 -8.15
C ALA A 102 -1.60 1.87 -8.94
N VAL A 103 -0.63 1.00 -8.66
CA VAL A 103 0.63 0.90 -9.39
C VAL A 103 0.46 0.08 -10.67
N LEU A 104 -0.12 -1.14 -10.57
CA LEU A 104 -0.26 -2.05 -11.72
C LEU A 104 -1.11 -1.44 -12.85
N ASP A 105 -2.26 -0.86 -12.52
CA ASP A 105 -3.14 -0.29 -13.53
C ASP A 105 -2.60 1.03 -14.09
N SER A 106 -1.89 1.82 -13.27
CA SER A 106 -1.15 2.99 -13.79
C SER A 106 -0.05 2.57 -14.76
N ALA A 107 0.66 1.48 -14.50
CA ALA A 107 1.69 0.97 -15.39
C ALA A 107 1.08 0.39 -16.70
N ARG A 108 -0.02 -0.36 -16.61
CA ARG A 108 -0.78 -0.86 -17.76
C ARG A 108 -1.33 0.27 -18.63
N THR A 109 -1.89 1.31 -18.00
CA THR A 109 -2.38 2.51 -18.68
C THR A 109 -1.23 3.25 -19.37
N ALA A 110 -0.09 3.41 -18.70
CA ALA A 110 1.09 4.03 -19.29
C ALA A 110 1.62 3.23 -20.50
N ALA A 111 1.59 1.91 -20.44
CA ALA A 111 1.96 1.05 -21.58
C ALA A 111 0.98 1.23 -22.75
N ALA A 112 -0.32 1.25 -22.49
CA ALA A 112 -1.36 1.35 -23.51
C ALA A 112 -1.43 2.76 -24.16
N GLU A 113 -1.30 3.83 -23.36
CA GLU A 113 -1.57 5.20 -23.80
C GLU A 113 -0.30 6.01 -24.08
N LEU A 114 0.80 5.73 -23.40
CA LEU A 114 2.05 6.49 -23.51
C LEU A 114 3.17 5.72 -24.23
N GLY A 115 2.90 4.47 -24.64
CA GLY A 115 3.88 3.63 -25.33
C GLY A 115 5.05 3.19 -24.44
N ALA A 116 4.88 3.15 -23.12
CA ALA A 116 5.87 2.60 -22.22
C ALA A 116 5.95 1.06 -22.37
N GLU A 117 7.13 0.49 -22.24
CA GLU A 117 7.29 -0.95 -22.10
C GLU A 117 6.96 -1.35 -20.63
N LEU A 118 6.16 -2.40 -20.42
CA LEU A 118 5.87 -2.92 -19.09
C LEU A 118 6.53 -4.27 -18.87
N SER A 119 7.35 -4.39 -17.84
CA SER A 119 7.96 -5.65 -17.39
C SER A 119 7.57 -5.95 -15.96
N LEU A 120 7.23 -7.20 -15.67
CA LEU A 120 6.96 -7.66 -14.31
C LEU A 120 8.19 -8.36 -13.75
N LEU A 121 8.48 -8.10 -12.48
CA LEU A 121 9.49 -8.84 -11.71
C LEU A 121 8.96 -10.24 -11.37
N GLU A 122 9.87 -11.10 -10.92
CA GLU A 122 9.54 -12.42 -10.38
C GLU A 122 9.47 -12.33 -8.84
N VAL A 123 8.58 -13.13 -8.25
CA VAL A 123 8.47 -13.30 -6.79
C VAL A 123 8.52 -14.77 -6.41
N ASP A 124 9.03 -15.05 -5.22
CA ASP A 124 9.03 -16.41 -4.66
C ASP A 124 7.66 -16.81 -4.08
N GLY A 125 7.55 -18.03 -3.59
CA GLY A 125 6.32 -18.56 -2.98
C GLY A 125 5.89 -17.84 -1.68
N ALA A 126 6.75 -17.02 -1.09
CA ALA A 126 6.42 -16.14 0.04
C ALA A 126 6.00 -14.73 -0.42
N GLY A 127 6.11 -14.42 -1.72
CA GLY A 127 5.83 -13.11 -2.28
C GLY A 127 7.00 -12.13 -2.16
N ARG A 128 8.23 -12.60 -1.89
CA ARG A 128 9.42 -11.76 -1.91
C ARG A 128 9.91 -11.61 -3.34
N VAL A 129 10.27 -10.39 -3.72
CA VAL A 129 10.84 -10.11 -5.05
C VAL A 129 12.21 -10.75 -5.17
N GLU A 130 12.43 -11.52 -6.24
CA GLU A 130 13.70 -12.17 -6.51
C GLU A 130 14.74 -11.17 -6.98
N LEU A 131 15.83 -11.01 -6.22
CA LEU A 131 16.92 -10.06 -6.52
C LEU A 131 17.58 -10.31 -7.88
N ASP A 132 17.62 -11.56 -8.35
CA ASP A 132 18.13 -11.88 -9.67
C ASP A 132 17.20 -11.39 -10.79
N SER A 133 15.89 -11.40 -10.57
CA SER A 133 14.91 -10.78 -11.47
C SER A 133 15.13 -9.25 -11.55
N VAL A 134 15.38 -8.61 -10.39
CA VAL A 134 15.71 -7.18 -10.32
C VAL A 134 16.98 -6.87 -11.12
N ALA A 135 18.02 -7.67 -10.94
CA ALA A 135 19.28 -7.48 -11.67
C ALA A 135 19.10 -7.59 -13.19
N ARG A 136 18.39 -8.64 -13.65
CA ARG A 136 18.08 -8.81 -15.07
C ARG A 136 17.30 -7.62 -15.63
N ALA A 137 16.33 -7.12 -14.85
CA ALA A 137 15.48 -6.02 -15.26
C ALA A 137 16.22 -4.67 -15.27
N ALA A 138 17.11 -4.41 -14.32
CA ALA A 138 17.83 -3.15 -14.19
C ALA A 138 19.10 -3.06 -15.07
N ALA A 139 19.51 -4.16 -15.69
CA ALA A 139 20.69 -4.20 -16.56
C ALA A 139 20.56 -3.20 -17.74
N PRO A 140 21.70 -2.65 -18.26
CA PRO A 140 21.68 -1.68 -19.33
C PRO A 140 20.93 -2.15 -20.58
N ALA A 141 20.23 -1.24 -21.24
CA ALA A 141 19.44 -1.54 -22.44
C ALA A 141 20.28 -2.16 -23.57
N ALA A 142 21.56 -1.77 -23.69
CA ALA A 142 22.49 -2.33 -24.67
C ALA A 142 22.74 -3.84 -24.46
N ASP A 143 22.64 -4.33 -23.23
CA ASP A 143 22.93 -5.73 -22.88
C ASP A 143 21.66 -6.61 -22.97
N THR A 144 20.49 -6.01 -22.87
CA THR A 144 19.20 -6.71 -22.81
C THR A 144 18.36 -6.64 -24.07
N GLY A 145 18.59 -5.63 -24.93
CA GLY A 145 17.74 -5.33 -26.09
C GLY A 145 16.38 -4.71 -25.76
N HIS A 146 16.10 -4.44 -24.47
CA HIS A 146 14.90 -3.74 -24.02
C HIS A 146 15.07 -2.23 -24.03
N SER A 147 13.97 -1.50 -23.86
CA SER A 147 13.98 -0.06 -23.64
C SER A 147 14.69 0.31 -22.34
N PRO A 148 15.29 1.52 -22.22
CA PRO A 148 15.88 2.00 -20.96
C PRO A 148 14.83 1.99 -19.82
N VAL A 149 15.25 1.55 -18.64
CA VAL A 149 14.35 1.52 -17.46
C VAL A 149 14.03 2.95 -17.02
N SER A 150 12.77 3.32 -17.03
CA SER A 150 12.29 4.61 -16.56
C SER A 150 11.97 4.61 -15.07
N LEU A 151 11.57 3.45 -14.53
CA LEU A 151 11.21 3.26 -13.12
C LEU A 151 11.24 1.78 -12.75
N VAL A 152 11.78 1.45 -11.57
CA VAL A 152 11.47 0.20 -10.84
C VAL A 152 10.51 0.54 -9.73
N SER A 153 9.39 -0.19 -9.60
CA SER A 153 8.40 0.01 -8.54
C SER A 153 8.16 -1.30 -7.78
N VAL A 154 8.41 -1.27 -6.47
CA VAL A 154 8.20 -2.41 -5.57
C VAL A 154 7.62 -1.90 -4.25
N MET A 155 6.44 -2.40 -3.88
CA MET A 155 5.80 -2.04 -2.61
C MET A 155 6.63 -2.55 -1.42
N THR A 156 6.76 -1.72 -0.37
CA THR A 156 7.50 -2.12 0.84
C THR A 156 6.84 -3.27 1.57
N ALA A 157 5.50 -3.26 1.68
CA ALA A 157 4.73 -4.35 2.28
C ALA A 157 3.47 -4.64 1.46
N ASN A 158 3.15 -5.91 1.27
CA ASN A 158 1.96 -6.28 0.52
C ASN A 158 0.68 -6.08 1.34
N ASN A 159 -0.32 -5.48 0.74
CA ASN A 159 -1.59 -5.14 1.40
C ASN A 159 -2.54 -6.33 1.62
N GLU A 160 -2.31 -7.47 0.95
CA GLU A 160 -3.09 -8.70 1.13
C GLU A 160 -2.42 -9.64 2.13
N THR A 161 -1.22 -10.13 1.81
CA THR A 161 -0.50 -11.13 2.61
C THR A 161 0.26 -10.54 3.79
N GLY A 162 0.67 -9.29 3.66
CA GLY A 162 1.49 -8.62 4.67
C GLY A 162 3.01 -8.88 4.52
N VAL A 163 3.47 -9.61 3.48
CA VAL A 163 4.90 -9.82 3.26
C VAL A 163 5.64 -8.50 3.11
N VAL A 164 6.81 -8.39 3.71
CA VAL A 164 7.70 -7.21 3.66
C VAL A 164 8.88 -7.50 2.74
N GLN A 165 9.23 -6.51 1.91
CA GLN A 165 10.37 -6.59 0.99
C GLN A 165 11.63 -6.00 1.64
N ASP A 166 12.79 -6.61 1.38
CA ASP A 166 14.08 -6.00 1.73
C ASP A 166 14.43 -4.90 0.72
N MET A 167 13.91 -3.70 0.99
CA MET A 167 14.09 -2.55 0.08
C MET A 167 15.54 -2.12 -0.03
N ALA A 168 16.34 -2.25 1.02
CA ALA A 168 17.77 -1.90 0.98
C ALA A 168 18.55 -2.82 0.03
N ALA A 169 18.34 -4.13 0.13
CA ALA A 169 18.95 -5.11 -0.77
C ALA A 169 18.46 -4.92 -2.21
N LEU A 170 17.16 -4.64 -2.41
CA LEU A 170 16.57 -4.42 -3.72
C LEU A 170 17.19 -3.19 -4.41
N VAL A 171 17.24 -2.05 -3.73
CA VAL A 171 17.83 -0.82 -4.29
C VAL A 171 19.31 -1.01 -4.58
N THR A 172 20.06 -1.64 -3.65
CA THR A 172 21.47 -1.99 -3.87
C THR A 172 21.61 -2.81 -5.17
N ARG A 173 20.75 -3.80 -5.36
CA ARG A 173 20.78 -4.66 -6.54
C ARG A 173 20.46 -3.91 -7.84
N VAL A 174 19.53 -2.94 -7.79
CA VAL A 174 19.27 -2.04 -8.93
C VAL A 174 20.52 -1.22 -9.28
N ARG A 175 21.20 -0.63 -8.29
CA ARG A 175 22.39 0.19 -8.50
C ARG A 175 23.56 -0.62 -9.08
N GLU A 176 23.80 -1.81 -8.52
CA GLU A 176 24.83 -2.73 -9.03
C GLU A 176 24.56 -3.13 -10.48
N ALA A 177 23.32 -3.51 -10.81
CA ALA A 177 22.96 -4.00 -12.12
C ALA A 177 22.94 -2.89 -13.19
N SER A 178 22.49 -1.68 -12.85
CA SER A 178 22.49 -0.53 -13.77
C SER A 178 23.87 0.08 -13.96
N GLY A 179 24.82 -0.17 -13.01
CA GLY A 179 26.15 0.44 -13.00
C GLY A 179 26.14 1.94 -12.69
N ALA A 180 25.02 2.49 -12.20
CA ALA A 180 24.85 3.90 -11.90
C ALA A 180 24.30 4.09 -10.47
N GLY A 181 25.04 4.81 -9.63
CA GLY A 181 24.71 5.09 -8.23
C GLY A 181 23.99 6.43 -8.03
N HIS A 182 24.14 7.37 -8.95
CA HIS A 182 23.64 8.73 -8.81
C HIS A 182 22.76 9.14 -10.01
N PRO A 183 21.70 9.94 -9.80
CA PRO A 183 20.74 10.34 -10.87
C PRO A 183 21.36 11.07 -12.06
N GLU A 184 22.54 11.67 -11.88
CA GLU A 184 23.28 12.38 -12.91
C GLU A 184 24.07 11.43 -13.82
N GLU A 185 24.22 10.17 -13.44
CA GLU A 185 24.94 9.15 -14.17
C GLU A 185 24.07 8.55 -15.27
N ALA A 186 24.70 8.31 -16.43
CA ALA A 186 24.01 7.63 -17.51
C ALA A 186 23.64 6.20 -17.10
N GLY A 187 22.40 5.81 -17.35
CA GLY A 187 21.90 4.50 -16.95
C GLY A 187 21.29 4.44 -15.55
N TYR A 188 21.21 5.57 -14.84
CA TYR A 188 20.53 5.59 -13.54
C TYR A 188 19.09 5.12 -13.64
N VAL A 189 18.71 4.19 -12.75
CA VAL A 189 17.39 3.58 -12.70
C VAL A 189 16.68 4.03 -11.42
N PRO A 190 15.66 4.91 -11.49
CA PRO A 190 14.90 5.33 -10.32
C PRO A 190 14.11 4.19 -9.68
N VAL A 191 14.03 4.20 -8.33
CA VAL A 191 13.27 3.22 -7.55
C VAL A 191 12.16 3.93 -6.77
N HIS A 192 10.94 3.45 -6.97
CA HIS A 192 9.75 3.84 -6.22
C HIS A 192 9.29 2.71 -5.31
N SER A 193 8.74 3.07 -4.15
CA SER A 193 8.06 2.12 -3.28
C SER A 193 6.69 2.65 -2.84
N ASP A 194 5.64 1.84 -3.03
CA ASP A 194 4.38 2.03 -2.31
C ASP A 194 4.57 1.58 -0.86
N ALA A 195 4.63 2.54 0.07
CA ALA A 195 4.76 2.30 1.50
C ALA A 195 3.41 2.40 2.24
N VAL A 196 2.30 2.46 1.53
CA VAL A 196 0.94 2.61 2.07
C VAL A 196 0.57 1.50 3.07
N ALA A 197 1.01 0.27 2.83
CA ALA A 197 0.77 -0.85 3.73
C ALA A 197 1.86 -1.01 4.81
N ALA A 198 3.01 -0.36 4.66
CA ALA A 198 4.19 -0.50 5.51
C ALA A 198 4.31 0.58 6.59
N LEU A 199 4.08 1.84 6.23
CA LEU A 199 4.31 2.99 7.12
C LEU A 199 3.52 2.85 8.42
N GLY A 200 4.18 3.10 9.56
CA GLY A 200 3.63 2.94 10.90
C GLY A 200 3.41 1.48 11.33
N LYS A 201 3.85 0.50 10.54
CA LYS A 201 3.78 -0.93 10.86
C LYS A 201 5.15 -1.61 10.88
N VAL A 202 6.03 -1.21 9.97
CA VAL A 202 7.44 -1.61 9.92
C VAL A 202 8.31 -0.37 9.73
N PRO A 203 9.60 -0.40 10.10
CA PRO A 203 10.52 0.70 9.83
C PRO A 203 10.58 1.01 8.33
N VAL A 204 10.55 2.31 8.01
CA VAL A 204 10.67 2.81 6.63
C VAL A 204 11.75 3.88 6.61
N ASP A 205 12.77 3.70 5.77
CA ASP A 205 13.90 4.61 5.67
C ASP A 205 14.16 5.00 4.21
N PHE A 206 13.54 6.11 3.80
CA PHE A 206 13.60 6.60 2.41
C PHE A 206 15.03 6.82 1.92
N HIS A 207 15.83 7.55 2.70
CA HIS A 207 17.20 7.87 2.33
C HIS A 207 18.16 6.72 2.56
N GLY A 208 18.03 5.99 3.69
CA GLY A 208 18.88 4.85 4.00
C GLY A 208 18.74 3.69 3.01
N TRP A 209 17.56 3.51 2.43
CA TRP A 209 17.34 2.53 1.34
C TRP A 209 17.74 3.07 -0.03
N GLY A 210 17.91 4.39 -0.19
CA GLY A 210 18.26 5.02 -1.46
C GLY A 210 17.08 5.07 -2.46
N LEU A 211 15.85 5.20 -1.95
CA LEU A 211 14.65 5.38 -2.76
C LEU A 211 14.64 6.75 -3.46
N ASP A 212 14.01 6.82 -4.61
CA ASP A 212 13.80 8.04 -5.37
C ASP A 212 12.37 8.60 -5.21
N ALA A 213 11.41 7.72 -4.94
CA ALA A 213 10.02 8.10 -4.66
C ALA A 213 9.38 7.10 -3.69
N MET A 214 8.45 7.58 -2.85
CA MET A 214 7.69 6.76 -1.90
C MET A 214 6.29 7.31 -1.71
N SER A 215 5.29 6.44 -1.87
CA SER A 215 3.88 6.80 -1.70
C SER A 215 3.36 6.45 -0.31
N LEU A 216 2.50 7.30 0.25
CA LEU A 216 1.81 7.04 1.52
C LEU A 216 0.39 7.61 1.54
N THR A 217 -0.45 7.08 2.42
CA THR A 217 -1.84 7.52 2.62
C THR A 217 -2.18 7.73 4.08
N GLY A 218 -3.05 8.69 4.37
CA GLY A 218 -3.44 9.00 5.75
C GLY A 218 -4.47 8.06 6.34
N HIS A 219 -5.45 7.58 5.56
CA HIS A 219 -6.58 6.82 6.08
C HIS A 219 -6.23 5.44 6.66
N LYS A 220 -5.07 4.89 6.33
CA LYS A 220 -4.55 3.65 6.95
C LYS A 220 -3.79 3.90 8.25
N LEU A 221 -3.47 5.17 8.54
CA LEU A 221 -2.76 5.62 9.73
C LEU A 221 -3.66 6.32 10.75
N GLY A 222 -4.95 6.46 10.41
CA GLY A 222 -5.93 7.12 11.25
C GLY A 222 -6.11 8.62 10.98
N ALA A 223 -5.71 9.11 9.79
CA ALA A 223 -6.18 10.38 9.26
C ALA A 223 -7.52 10.19 8.51
N PRO A 224 -8.26 11.28 8.21
CA PRO A 224 -9.39 11.22 7.30
C PRO A 224 -9.00 10.70 5.90
N VAL A 225 -9.96 10.13 5.18
CA VAL A 225 -9.80 9.81 3.75
C VAL A 225 -9.58 11.08 2.94
N GLY A 226 -8.96 10.97 1.77
CA GLY A 226 -8.78 12.10 0.86
C GLY A 226 -7.47 12.86 1.07
N VAL A 227 -6.53 12.32 1.87
CA VAL A 227 -5.18 12.88 2.04
C VAL A 227 -4.10 11.81 2.05
N GLY A 228 -2.99 12.11 1.41
CA GLY A 228 -1.77 11.32 1.36
C GLY A 228 -0.57 12.19 0.99
N ALA A 229 0.56 11.56 0.76
CA ALA A 229 1.73 12.25 0.27
C ALA A 229 2.57 11.35 -0.64
N LEU A 230 3.32 12.02 -1.50
CA LEU A 230 4.42 11.47 -2.26
C LEU A 230 5.72 12.08 -1.72
N VAL A 231 6.61 11.26 -1.21
CA VAL A 231 8.01 11.65 -0.97
C VAL A 231 8.75 11.46 -2.28
N LEU A 232 9.39 12.53 -2.75
CA LEU A 232 10.01 12.57 -4.06
C LEU A 232 11.33 13.32 -4.02
N ARG A 233 12.42 12.68 -4.36
CA ARG A 233 13.72 13.32 -4.51
C ARG A 233 13.64 14.58 -5.35
N ARG A 234 14.50 15.57 -5.04
CA ARG A 234 14.48 16.87 -5.75
C ARG A 234 14.81 16.74 -7.22
N ASP A 235 15.73 15.87 -7.54
CA ASP A 235 16.34 15.66 -8.85
C ASP A 235 15.60 14.61 -9.71
N LEU A 236 14.60 13.90 -9.15
CA LEU A 236 13.79 13.00 -9.95
C LEU A 236 12.75 13.78 -10.77
N ALA A 237 12.91 13.76 -12.08
CA ALA A 237 11.99 14.40 -13.00
C ALA A 237 10.69 13.60 -13.15
N LEU A 238 9.55 14.23 -12.91
CA LEU A 238 8.22 13.75 -13.26
C LEU A 238 7.54 14.73 -14.20
N THR A 239 6.92 14.23 -15.27
CA THR A 239 6.08 15.05 -16.15
C THR A 239 4.63 14.93 -15.70
N PRO A 240 3.99 16.01 -15.18
CA PRO A 240 2.63 15.95 -14.67
C PRO A 240 1.62 15.65 -15.79
N ALA A 241 0.54 14.94 -15.43
CA ALA A 241 -0.57 14.65 -16.34
C ALA A 241 -1.53 15.85 -16.51
N THR A 242 -1.60 16.72 -15.48
CA THR A 242 -2.54 17.84 -15.42
C THR A 242 -1.81 19.15 -15.24
N GLY A 243 -2.31 20.19 -15.90
CA GLY A 243 -1.87 21.57 -15.68
C GLY A 243 -2.54 22.19 -14.44
N GLY A 244 -2.22 23.46 -14.15
CA GLY A 244 -2.84 24.23 -13.09
C GLY A 244 -1.92 25.28 -12.48
N GLY A 245 -2.14 25.61 -11.20
CA GLY A 245 -1.48 26.69 -10.47
C GLY A 245 -0.07 26.37 -9.95
N ARG A 246 0.56 25.29 -10.39
CA ARG A 246 1.93 24.88 -10.07
C ARG A 246 2.21 24.63 -8.57
N GLN A 247 1.17 24.32 -7.78
CA GLN A 247 1.37 23.85 -6.41
C GLN A 247 2.20 22.55 -6.42
N GLU A 248 2.62 22.08 -5.27
CA GLU A 248 3.38 20.83 -5.09
C GLU A 248 4.49 20.66 -6.16
N ARG A 249 5.40 21.62 -6.23
CA ARG A 249 6.54 21.66 -7.18
C ARG A 249 6.12 21.65 -8.67
N GLY A 250 4.87 22.02 -8.99
CA GLY A 250 4.31 21.93 -10.34
C GLY A 250 3.94 20.51 -10.78
N ILE A 251 4.12 19.52 -9.91
CA ILE A 251 3.81 18.10 -10.17
C ILE A 251 2.34 17.83 -9.91
N ARG A 252 1.79 18.40 -8.82
CA ARG A 252 0.37 18.27 -8.45
C ARG A 252 -0.23 19.65 -8.20
N SER A 253 -1.05 20.11 -9.13
CA SER A 253 -1.74 21.40 -9.04
C SER A 253 -3.04 21.31 -8.23
N GLY A 254 -3.50 22.45 -7.74
CA GLY A 254 -4.73 22.61 -6.96
C GLY A 254 -4.48 23.23 -5.60
N THR A 255 -5.49 23.94 -5.06
CA THR A 255 -5.41 24.54 -3.73
C THR A 255 -5.18 23.43 -2.69
N GLN A 256 -4.15 23.62 -1.85
CA GLN A 256 -3.83 22.67 -0.81
C GLN A 256 -4.82 22.77 0.35
N ASP A 257 -5.25 21.61 0.84
CA ASP A 257 -6.06 21.48 2.04
C ASP A 257 -5.16 21.49 3.29
N VAL A 258 -5.15 22.63 3.98
CA VAL A 258 -4.31 22.83 5.18
C VAL A 258 -4.76 21.96 6.33
N VAL A 259 -6.08 21.76 6.49
CA VAL A 259 -6.64 20.92 7.57
C VAL A 259 -6.24 19.46 7.34
N ALA A 260 -6.43 18.97 6.13
CA ALA A 260 -6.04 17.59 5.80
C ALA A 260 -4.52 17.37 5.89
N ALA A 261 -3.69 18.34 5.48
CA ALA A 261 -2.24 18.26 5.62
C ALA A 261 -1.80 18.15 7.10
N ARG A 262 -2.41 18.94 7.98
CA ARG A 262 -2.16 18.91 9.43
C ARG A 262 -2.62 17.58 10.05
N ALA A 263 -3.80 17.09 9.63
CA ALA A 263 -4.33 15.79 10.05
C ALA A 263 -3.42 14.63 9.62
N LEU A 264 -2.91 14.66 8.38
CA LEU A 264 -1.96 13.69 7.88
C LEU A 264 -0.66 13.70 8.71
N ALA A 265 -0.11 14.89 8.96
CA ALA A 265 1.14 15.06 9.71
C ALA A 265 1.02 14.47 11.13
N LEU A 266 -0.07 14.76 11.84
CA LEU A 266 -0.33 14.21 13.17
C LEU A 266 -0.52 12.69 13.14
N ALA A 267 -1.31 12.17 12.19
CA ALA A 267 -1.56 10.73 12.08
C ALA A 267 -0.27 9.93 11.79
N VAL A 268 0.57 10.45 10.89
CA VAL A 268 1.87 9.82 10.55
C VAL A 268 2.80 9.85 11.75
N GLU A 269 2.92 10.98 12.46
CA GLU A 269 3.77 11.10 13.65
C GLU A 269 3.35 10.11 14.74
N LEU A 270 2.06 10.05 15.06
CA LEU A 270 1.54 9.12 16.06
C LEU A 270 1.77 7.66 15.64
N ALA A 271 1.52 7.33 14.38
CA ALA A 271 1.68 5.96 13.88
C ALA A 271 3.16 5.50 13.91
N VAL A 272 4.10 6.38 13.55
CA VAL A 272 5.53 6.05 13.58
C VAL A 272 6.04 5.98 15.03
N THR A 273 5.58 6.87 15.90
CA THR A 273 5.98 6.87 17.32
C THR A 273 5.51 5.60 18.04
N GLU A 274 4.30 5.12 17.76
CA GLU A 274 3.71 3.94 18.40
C GLU A 274 4.13 2.61 17.74
N GLN A 275 4.80 2.66 16.57
CA GLN A 275 5.03 1.52 15.68
C GLN A 275 5.56 0.29 16.42
N GLN A 276 6.66 0.40 17.16
CA GLN A 276 7.31 -0.73 17.83
C GLN A 276 6.41 -1.39 18.89
N GLU A 277 5.68 -0.59 19.68
CA GLU A 277 4.74 -1.09 20.66
C GLU A 277 3.56 -1.82 20.00
N GLN A 278 3.00 -1.21 18.95
CA GLN A 278 1.89 -1.80 18.20
C GLN A 278 2.31 -3.08 17.48
N GLU A 279 3.49 -3.11 16.89
CA GLU A 279 4.04 -4.31 16.24
C GLU A 279 4.13 -5.48 17.24
N ALA A 280 4.74 -5.26 18.40
CA ALA A 280 4.87 -6.30 19.43
C ALA A 280 3.49 -6.81 19.89
N ARG A 281 2.54 -5.90 20.14
CA ARG A 281 1.18 -6.24 20.57
C ARG A 281 0.41 -7.01 19.51
N LEU A 282 0.42 -6.53 18.27
CA LEU A 282 -0.32 -7.13 17.16
C LEU A 282 0.27 -8.47 16.74
N ALA A 283 1.58 -8.68 16.88
CA ALA A 283 2.21 -9.97 16.60
C ALA A 283 1.64 -11.10 17.47
N VAL A 284 1.32 -10.82 18.75
CA VAL A 284 0.68 -11.79 19.64
C VAL A 284 -0.74 -12.11 19.16
N LEU A 285 -1.53 -11.11 18.79
CA LEU A 285 -2.90 -11.30 18.31
C LEU A 285 -2.93 -12.02 16.97
N ARG A 286 -2.04 -11.65 16.05
CA ARG A 286 -1.88 -12.34 14.74
C ARG A 286 -1.56 -13.81 14.94
N ARG A 287 -0.58 -14.13 15.77
CA ARG A 287 -0.19 -15.52 16.07
C ARG A 287 -1.39 -16.30 16.60
N ARG A 288 -2.16 -15.73 17.52
CA ARG A 288 -3.35 -16.36 18.07
C ARG A 288 -4.40 -16.67 16.99
N ILE A 289 -4.60 -15.77 16.00
CA ILE A 289 -5.48 -16.02 14.85
C ILE A 289 -4.96 -17.20 14.03
N LEU A 290 -3.67 -17.17 13.66
CA LEU A 290 -3.09 -18.20 12.79
C LEU A 290 -3.10 -19.59 13.45
N GLU A 291 -2.75 -19.68 14.74
CA GLU A 291 -2.79 -20.93 15.51
C GLU A 291 -4.23 -21.46 15.68
N GLY A 292 -5.15 -20.59 16.06
CA GLY A 292 -6.54 -20.97 16.28
C GLY A 292 -7.26 -21.36 14.98
N ALA A 293 -7.07 -20.63 13.91
CA ALA A 293 -7.63 -20.96 12.60
C ALA A 293 -6.96 -22.18 11.97
N GLY A 294 -5.64 -22.29 12.07
CA GLY A 294 -4.85 -23.42 11.54
C GLY A 294 -5.15 -24.77 12.22
N ALA A 295 -5.79 -24.77 13.39
CA ALA A 295 -6.29 -25.98 14.02
C ALA A 295 -7.52 -26.57 13.30
N LEU A 296 -8.17 -25.79 12.42
CA LEU A 296 -9.31 -26.28 11.63
C LEU A 296 -8.80 -27.03 10.37
N PRO A 297 -9.41 -28.17 10.02
CA PRO A 297 -9.00 -28.94 8.84
C PRO A 297 -9.07 -28.10 7.55
N GLY A 298 -8.03 -28.14 6.70
CA GLY A 298 -7.98 -27.46 5.41
C GLY A 298 -7.93 -25.93 5.53
N VAL A 299 -7.42 -25.41 6.63
CA VAL A 299 -7.12 -23.98 6.84
C VAL A 299 -5.61 -23.80 6.93
N HIS A 300 -5.09 -22.88 6.15
CA HIS A 300 -3.65 -22.68 6.02
C HIS A 300 -3.28 -21.21 6.11
N ALA A 301 -2.17 -20.90 6.77
CA ALA A 301 -1.54 -19.58 6.67
C ALA A 301 -0.94 -19.42 5.28
N THR A 302 -1.04 -18.21 4.70
CA THR A 302 -0.51 -17.95 3.36
C THR A 302 1.01 -17.78 3.37
N LEU A 303 1.52 -17.05 4.36
CA LEU A 303 2.96 -16.85 4.50
C LEU A 303 3.60 -17.96 5.33
N PRO A 304 4.80 -18.45 4.98
CA PRO A 304 5.60 -19.30 5.84
C PRO A 304 6.03 -18.55 7.12
N GLU A 305 6.36 -19.30 8.18
CA GLU A 305 6.68 -18.73 9.50
C GLU A 305 7.90 -17.80 9.48
N ASP A 306 8.87 -18.07 8.61
CA ASP A 306 10.13 -17.34 8.47
C ASP A 306 10.07 -16.15 7.50
N ALA A 307 8.90 -15.88 6.91
CA ALA A 307 8.74 -14.71 6.05
C ALA A 307 8.63 -13.43 6.87
N ASP A 308 9.39 -12.41 6.49
CA ASP A 308 9.20 -11.07 7.03
C ASP A 308 7.82 -10.54 6.68
N HIS A 309 7.11 -10.02 7.67
CA HIS A 309 5.73 -9.59 7.50
C HIS A 309 5.32 -8.47 8.45
N VAL A 310 4.30 -7.70 8.08
CA VAL A 310 3.66 -6.78 9.01
C VAL A 310 2.85 -7.55 10.06
N ALA A 311 3.07 -7.25 11.33
CA ALA A 311 2.41 -7.92 12.45
C ALA A 311 0.88 -7.73 12.47
N SER A 312 0.37 -6.74 11.76
CA SER A 312 -1.06 -6.43 11.70
C SER A 312 -1.88 -7.29 10.73
N THR A 313 -1.28 -8.19 9.94
CA THR A 313 -2.00 -8.94 8.92
C THR A 313 -1.91 -10.44 9.14
N ALA A 314 -3.05 -11.09 9.39
CA ALA A 314 -3.22 -12.53 9.33
C ALA A 314 -3.96 -12.87 8.03
N HIS A 315 -3.27 -13.55 7.09
CA HIS A 315 -3.83 -13.97 5.82
C HIS A 315 -3.90 -15.50 5.76
N LEU A 316 -5.09 -16.01 5.48
CA LEU A 316 -5.43 -17.44 5.46
C LEU A 316 -5.98 -17.83 4.09
N TRP A 317 -5.75 -19.05 3.67
CA TRP A 317 -6.46 -19.67 2.56
C TRP A 317 -7.09 -20.99 3.00
N PHE A 318 -8.16 -21.41 2.30
CA PHE A 318 -9.01 -22.51 2.69
C PHE A 318 -9.17 -23.50 1.55
N GLU A 319 -9.14 -24.80 1.90
CA GLU A 319 -9.50 -25.86 0.96
C GLU A 319 -11.01 -25.92 0.78
N GLU A 320 -11.45 -25.99 -0.47
CA GLU A 320 -12.84 -26.23 -0.85
C GLU A 320 -13.85 -25.30 -0.13
N ALA A 321 -13.54 -24.01 -0.03
CA ALA A 321 -14.42 -23.03 0.57
C ALA A 321 -14.70 -21.84 -0.38
N ASP A 322 -15.91 -21.32 -0.33
CA ASP A 322 -16.32 -20.13 -1.04
C ASP A 322 -16.08 -18.90 -0.17
N ALA A 323 -15.18 -18.00 -0.60
CA ALA A 323 -14.78 -16.85 0.21
C ALA A 323 -15.91 -15.83 0.40
N GLU A 324 -16.83 -15.67 -0.57
CA GLU A 324 -17.95 -14.74 -0.45
C GLU A 324 -18.93 -15.24 0.62
N ALA A 325 -19.23 -16.55 0.61
CA ALA A 325 -20.07 -17.16 1.64
C ALA A 325 -19.42 -17.07 3.03
N LEU A 326 -18.08 -17.30 3.10
CA LEU A 326 -17.33 -17.14 4.35
C LEU A 326 -17.44 -15.73 4.92
N LEU A 327 -17.21 -14.71 4.09
CA LEU A 327 -17.31 -13.31 4.50
C LEU A 327 -18.72 -12.92 4.88
N MET A 328 -19.73 -13.41 4.16
CA MET A 328 -21.15 -13.17 4.48
C MET A 328 -21.53 -13.76 5.85
N ASP A 329 -21.10 -14.99 6.13
CA ASP A 329 -21.38 -15.64 7.43
C ASP A 329 -20.65 -14.95 8.58
N LEU A 330 -19.40 -14.47 8.36
CA LEU A 330 -18.67 -13.65 9.33
C LEU A 330 -19.34 -12.29 9.56
N ASP A 331 -19.81 -11.62 8.51
CA ASP A 331 -20.54 -10.35 8.63
C ASP A 331 -21.84 -10.53 9.43
N LEU A 332 -22.60 -11.60 9.19
CA LEU A 332 -23.78 -11.96 9.97
C LEU A 332 -23.46 -12.24 11.44
N ALA A 333 -22.25 -12.76 11.73
CA ALA A 333 -21.74 -12.92 13.08
C ALA A 333 -21.20 -11.63 13.71
N GLY A 334 -21.25 -10.50 12.99
CA GLY A 334 -20.78 -9.19 13.45
C GLY A 334 -19.27 -8.98 13.33
N ILE A 335 -18.61 -9.63 12.40
CA ILE A 335 -17.17 -9.57 12.16
C ILE A 335 -16.90 -8.99 10.77
N ASP A 336 -16.19 -7.86 10.71
CA ASP A 336 -15.78 -7.18 9.49
C ASP A 336 -14.37 -7.65 9.10
N ALA A 337 -14.24 -8.39 8.01
CA ALA A 337 -12.98 -8.87 7.44
C ALA A 337 -13.04 -8.86 5.90
N SER A 338 -11.96 -9.18 5.21
CA SER A 338 -11.87 -9.11 3.74
C SER A 338 -11.27 -10.39 3.16
N ALA A 339 -11.53 -10.66 1.88
CA ALA A 339 -10.82 -11.70 1.13
C ALA A 339 -9.39 -11.26 0.69
N GLY A 340 -9.03 -9.99 0.86
CA GLY A 340 -7.76 -9.47 0.36
C GLY A 340 -7.85 -8.98 -1.08
N SER A 341 -8.40 -9.78 -2.00
CA SER A 341 -8.61 -9.37 -3.39
C SER A 341 -9.82 -8.44 -3.56
N ALA A 342 -9.71 -7.47 -4.46
CA ALA A 342 -10.82 -6.57 -4.79
C ALA A 342 -11.92 -7.33 -5.54
N CYS A 343 -13.17 -7.23 -5.08
CA CYS A 343 -14.33 -7.70 -5.83
C CYS A 343 -14.56 -6.77 -7.04
N HIS A 344 -14.44 -7.29 -8.25
CA HIS A 344 -14.88 -6.59 -9.46
C HIS A 344 -16.30 -7.02 -9.82
N ALA A 345 -17.24 -6.10 -9.74
CA ALA A 345 -18.66 -6.29 -10.15
C ALA A 345 -19.36 -7.49 -9.48
N GLY A 346 -19.07 -7.80 -8.21
CA GLY A 346 -19.76 -8.85 -7.48
C GLY A 346 -19.32 -10.29 -7.81
N VAL A 347 -18.18 -10.47 -8.48
CA VAL A 347 -17.59 -11.78 -8.71
C VAL A 347 -16.18 -11.80 -8.10
N ALA A 348 -15.94 -12.72 -7.15
CA ALA A 348 -14.64 -12.94 -6.56
C ALA A 348 -13.64 -13.38 -7.64
N GLN A 349 -12.67 -12.50 -7.94
CA GLN A 349 -11.55 -12.86 -8.79
C GLN A 349 -10.44 -13.50 -7.94
N PRO A 350 -9.65 -14.43 -8.49
CA PRO A 350 -8.49 -14.94 -7.76
C PRO A 350 -7.53 -13.79 -7.46
N SER A 351 -6.93 -13.79 -6.28
CA SER A 351 -5.91 -12.80 -5.93
C SER A 351 -4.75 -12.88 -6.92
N HIS A 352 -4.46 -11.76 -7.60
CA HIS A 352 -3.30 -11.67 -8.48
C HIS A 352 -1.99 -11.83 -7.70
N VAL A 353 -1.98 -11.44 -6.43
CA VAL A 353 -0.84 -11.62 -5.52
C VAL A 353 -0.55 -13.10 -5.31
N LEU A 354 -1.56 -13.87 -4.93
CA LEU A 354 -1.39 -15.30 -4.70
C LEU A 354 -1.06 -16.06 -6.00
N LEU A 355 -1.65 -15.66 -7.13
CA LEU A 355 -1.29 -16.25 -8.43
C LEU A 355 0.18 -15.98 -8.77
N ALA A 356 0.68 -14.75 -8.52
CA ALA A 356 2.09 -14.40 -8.71
C ALA A 356 3.02 -15.22 -7.78
N MET A 357 2.56 -15.53 -6.56
CA MET A 357 3.25 -16.41 -5.61
C MET A 357 3.19 -17.91 -6.00
N GLY A 358 2.55 -18.28 -7.11
CA GLY A 358 2.46 -19.66 -7.60
C GLY A 358 1.27 -20.46 -7.06
N PHE A 359 0.33 -19.84 -6.37
CA PHE A 359 -0.90 -20.51 -5.93
C PHE A 359 -1.80 -20.87 -7.12
N GLN A 360 -2.51 -21.98 -7.01
CA GLN A 360 -3.58 -22.34 -7.95
C GLN A 360 -4.78 -21.40 -7.79
N GLU A 361 -5.61 -21.26 -8.83
CA GLU A 361 -6.80 -20.40 -8.79
C GLU A 361 -7.78 -20.72 -7.64
N GLY A 362 -7.96 -21.99 -7.29
CA GLY A 362 -8.85 -22.40 -6.21
C GLY A 362 -8.45 -21.78 -4.87
N PRO A 363 -7.26 -22.07 -4.33
CA PRO A 363 -6.72 -21.40 -3.15
C PRO A 363 -6.69 -19.87 -3.27
N ALA A 364 -6.32 -19.32 -4.43
CA ALA A 364 -6.25 -17.87 -4.65
C ALA A 364 -7.61 -17.15 -4.61
N ARG A 365 -8.73 -17.88 -4.75
CA ARG A 365 -10.11 -17.39 -4.58
C ARG A 365 -10.65 -17.60 -3.18
N SER A 366 -10.08 -18.52 -2.40
CA SER A 366 -10.60 -18.98 -1.12
C SER A 366 -9.75 -18.46 0.03
N THR A 367 -9.81 -17.15 0.28
CA THR A 367 -8.94 -16.46 1.24
C THR A 367 -9.72 -15.64 2.25
N LEU A 368 -9.09 -15.40 3.39
CA LEU A 368 -9.53 -14.45 4.42
C LEU A 368 -8.33 -13.64 4.88
N ARG A 369 -8.43 -12.33 4.78
CA ARG A 369 -7.52 -11.39 5.40
C ARG A 369 -8.15 -10.80 6.64
N CYS A 370 -7.56 -11.05 7.80
CA CYS A 370 -7.85 -10.35 9.04
C CYS A 370 -6.74 -9.32 9.27
N SER A 371 -7.06 -8.05 9.16
CA SER A 371 -6.09 -6.98 9.40
C SER A 371 -6.43 -6.23 10.69
N LEU A 372 -5.46 -6.25 11.59
CA LEU A 372 -5.56 -5.76 12.96
C LEU A 372 -5.15 -4.30 13.02
N GLY A 373 -5.67 -3.58 13.99
CA GLY A 373 -5.35 -2.18 14.22
C GLY A 373 -5.14 -1.83 15.68
N ARG A 374 -4.96 -0.55 15.93
CA ARG A 374 -4.70 0.03 17.24
C ARG A 374 -5.76 -0.37 18.29
N GLU A 375 -7.01 -0.49 17.88
CA GLU A 375 -8.14 -0.77 18.77
C GLU A 375 -8.48 -2.27 18.89
N THR A 376 -7.84 -3.11 18.05
CA THR A 376 -8.10 -4.56 18.08
C THR A 376 -7.68 -5.16 19.42
N SER A 377 -8.60 -5.87 20.06
CA SER A 377 -8.44 -6.49 21.36
C SER A 377 -8.31 -8.02 21.29
N PRO A 378 -7.83 -8.71 22.35
CA PRO A 378 -7.91 -10.17 22.43
C PRO A 378 -9.32 -10.73 22.28
N ASP A 379 -10.33 -10.02 22.82
CA ASP A 379 -11.73 -10.43 22.70
C ASP A 379 -12.24 -10.41 21.26
N ASP A 380 -11.71 -9.52 20.40
CA ASP A 380 -12.03 -9.48 18.96
C ASP A 380 -11.50 -10.74 18.27
N VAL A 381 -10.30 -11.17 18.64
CA VAL A 381 -9.69 -12.40 18.12
C VAL A 381 -10.49 -13.64 18.57
N GLU A 382 -10.88 -13.73 19.84
CA GLU A 382 -11.67 -14.86 20.33
C GLU A 382 -13.07 -14.89 19.70
N ARG A 383 -13.70 -13.74 19.42
CA ARG A 383 -14.96 -13.69 18.65
C ARG A 383 -14.79 -14.23 17.23
N LEU A 384 -13.72 -13.85 16.54
CA LEU A 384 -13.40 -14.40 15.23
C LEU A 384 -13.24 -15.91 15.28
N LEU A 385 -12.40 -16.42 16.20
CA LEU A 385 -12.10 -17.85 16.32
C LEU A 385 -13.33 -18.67 16.74
N THR A 386 -14.25 -18.09 17.46
CA THR A 386 -15.54 -18.71 17.83
C THR A 386 -16.48 -18.82 16.63
N ALA A 387 -16.54 -17.78 15.79
CA ALA A 387 -17.44 -17.74 14.63
C ALA A 387 -16.91 -18.53 13.42
N LEU A 388 -15.58 -18.57 13.24
CA LEU A 388 -14.92 -19.11 12.06
C LEU A 388 -15.30 -20.55 11.70
N PRO A 389 -15.43 -21.53 12.65
CA PRO A 389 -15.82 -22.89 12.31
C PRO A 389 -17.17 -23.00 11.62
N ALA A 390 -18.20 -22.30 12.11
CA ALA A 390 -19.54 -22.30 11.52
C ALA A 390 -19.57 -21.62 10.15
N ALA A 391 -18.89 -20.48 10.03
CA ALA A 391 -18.76 -19.75 8.77
C ALA A 391 -18.02 -20.58 7.71
N LEU A 392 -16.96 -21.30 8.09
CA LEU A 392 -16.23 -22.20 7.19
C LEU A 392 -17.08 -23.38 6.72
N GLU A 393 -17.92 -23.96 7.59
CA GLU A 393 -18.87 -25.00 7.18
C GLU A 393 -19.88 -24.46 6.16
N GLY A 394 -20.38 -23.23 6.33
CA GLY A 394 -21.24 -22.53 5.38
C GLY A 394 -20.56 -22.38 4.02
N ALA A 395 -19.36 -21.85 4.03
CA ALA A 395 -18.52 -21.65 2.84
C ALA A 395 -18.24 -22.95 2.08
N ARG A 396 -17.96 -24.04 2.77
CA ARG A 396 -17.75 -25.37 2.18
C ARG A 396 -19.02 -25.96 1.56
N ARG A 397 -20.17 -25.73 2.18
CA ARG A 397 -21.47 -26.10 1.58
C ARG A 397 -21.72 -25.34 0.28
N ALA A 398 -21.50 -24.02 0.28
CA ALA A 398 -21.64 -23.18 -0.91
C ALA A 398 -20.71 -23.65 -2.04
N TRP A 399 -19.44 -23.88 -1.73
CA TRP A 399 -18.44 -24.39 -2.70
C TRP A 399 -18.87 -25.71 -3.35
N LYS A 400 -19.35 -26.69 -2.56
CA LYS A 400 -19.83 -27.97 -3.06
C LYS A 400 -21.01 -27.83 -4.03
N VAL A 401 -21.95 -26.92 -3.77
CA VAL A 401 -23.09 -26.67 -4.65
C VAL A 401 -22.63 -26.09 -5.98
N THR A 402 -21.77 -25.08 -5.96
CA THR A 402 -21.25 -24.42 -7.16
C THR A 402 -20.46 -25.37 -8.04
N HIS A 403 -19.57 -26.18 -7.45
CA HIS A 403 -18.70 -27.11 -8.20
C HIS A 403 -19.42 -28.40 -8.64
N LYS A 404 -20.47 -28.84 -7.94
CA LYS A 404 -21.31 -29.94 -8.38
C LYS A 404 -22.12 -29.56 -9.62
N ALA A 405 -22.67 -28.34 -9.67
CA ALA A 405 -23.39 -27.83 -10.82
C ALA A 405 -22.51 -27.70 -12.08
N ALA A 406 -21.21 -27.37 -11.91
CA ALA A 406 -20.24 -27.31 -13.00
C ALA A 406 -19.92 -28.68 -13.60
N ARG A 407 -19.82 -29.74 -12.76
CA ARG A 407 -19.56 -31.14 -13.21
C ARG A 407 -20.77 -31.78 -13.91
N THR A 408 -21.98 -31.29 -13.72
CA THR A 408 -23.21 -31.84 -14.34
C THR A 408 -23.53 -31.19 -15.69
N ARG A 409 -22.78 -30.15 -16.09
CA ARG A 409 -22.96 -29.44 -17.38
C ARG A 409 -21.94 -29.86 -18.47
N ILE A 410 -21.07 -30.85 -18.19
CA ILE A 410 -20.16 -31.49 -19.14
C ILE A 410 -20.72 -32.90 -19.44
#